data_66866f9fb9e668021958acd317798d32
#
_entry.id   66866f9fb9e668021958acd317798d32
#
_cell.length_a   1.000
_cell.length_b   1.000
_cell.length_c   1.000
_cell.angle_alpha   90.00
_cell.angle_beta   90.00
_cell.angle_gamma   90.00
#
_symmetry.space_group_name_H-M   'P 1'
#
loop_
_entity.id
_entity.type
_entity.pdbx_description
1 polymer ?
#
loop_
_entity_poly.entity_id
_entity_poly.type
_entity_poly.pdbx_seq_one_letter_code
_entity_poly.pdbx_strand_id
1 'polypeptide(L)'
;MWKPVIDRQMERKWMYLQVLQLIQQYGAISRVEIANKLHMTRASVTLLIHEMMEKGVLEDIGTCPTSEGKGRRKLLMDVHPSRWLLIGISIQGNHLVVGLTTLGMNTLEKQCIPFPVIQASWASVQEQMIITVRQILKSNYIEKSQILGLGIGFMPSVLQHFFPDATRQEQQMTELQQILKDALHVPVFWGNALPSMALYCLYQKPKQEIIALFCADGADYYVSIVWRSHAMACLNGKPISMQGLPLSPDQTVGDLLTPVALQQRVKPYY
;
A
#
# COMPACT_ATOMS: atom_id res chain seq x y z
N MET A 1 -19.06 20.54 19.75
CA MET A 1 -17.82 19.72 19.63
C MET A 1 -18.23 18.37 19.07
N TRP A 2 -18.04 18.16 17.78
CA TRP A 2 -18.47 16.95 17.07
C TRP A 2 -17.45 15.85 17.37
N LYS A 3 -17.87 14.81 18.12
CA LYS A 3 -17.08 13.59 18.26
C LYS A 3 -17.53 12.63 17.17
N PRO A 4 -16.68 12.26 16.21
CA PRO A 4 -17.03 11.21 15.27
C PRO A 4 -17.31 9.94 16.07
N VAL A 5 -18.41 9.26 15.75
CA VAL A 5 -18.67 7.90 16.24
C VAL A 5 -17.64 7.01 15.54
N ILE A 6 -16.51 6.82 16.20
CA ILE A 6 -15.47 5.91 15.69
C ILE A 6 -15.99 4.50 15.96
N ASP A 7 -16.21 3.74 14.90
CA ASP A 7 -16.58 2.34 14.99
C ASP A 7 -15.47 1.57 15.72
N ARG A 8 -15.82 0.85 16.80
CA ARG A 8 -14.89 0.04 17.59
C ARG A 8 -14.07 -0.94 16.74
N GLN A 9 -14.64 -1.39 15.64
CA GLN A 9 -13.97 -2.28 14.69
C GLN A 9 -12.88 -1.54 13.90
N MET A 10 -13.10 -0.28 13.58
CA MET A 10 -12.13 0.59 12.91
C MET A 10 -10.98 0.97 13.84
N GLU A 11 -11.27 1.29 15.11
CA GLU A 11 -10.23 1.53 16.12
C GLU A 11 -9.33 0.31 16.31
N ARG A 12 -9.92 -0.91 16.32
CA ARG A 12 -9.17 -2.14 16.50
C ARG A 12 -8.26 -2.45 15.32
N LYS A 13 -8.74 -2.24 14.09
CA LYS A 13 -7.92 -2.33 12.87
C LYS A 13 -6.76 -1.34 12.89
N TRP A 14 -7.01 -0.14 13.35
CA TRP A 14 -5.98 0.89 13.52
C TRP A 14 -4.89 0.46 14.52
N MET A 15 -5.27 -0.08 15.66
CA MET A 15 -4.31 -0.59 16.65
C MET A 15 -3.44 -1.72 16.08
N TYR A 16 -4.00 -2.61 15.25
CA TYR A 16 -3.22 -3.63 14.56
C TYR A 16 -2.16 -3.02 13.65
N LEU A 17 -2.53 -2.04 12.85
CA LEU A 17 -1.59 -1.35 11.97
C LEU A 17 -0.46 -0.67 12.75
N GLN A 18 -0.77 -0.04 13.88
CA GLN A 18 0.24 0.59 14.73
C GLN A 18 1.23 -0.43 15.31
N VAL A 19 0.77 -1.62 15.72
CA VAL A 19 1.66 -2.69 16.18
C VAL A 19 2.56 -3.17 15.06
N LEU A 20 2.01 -3.41 13.86
CA LEU A 20 2.80 -3.82 12.69
C LEU A 20 3.85 -2.77 12.31
N GLN A 21 3.49 -1.49 12.35
CA GLN A 21 4.42 -0.39 12.12
C GLN A 21 5.56 -0.34 13.15
N LEU A 22 5.26 -0.58 14.42
CA LEU A 22 6.29 -0.65 15.46
C LEU A 22 7.27 -1.81 15.23
N ILE A 23 6.74 -2.99 14.91
CA ILE A 23 7.57 -4.16 14.62
C ILE A 23 8.47 -3.89 13.40
N GLN A 24 7.93 -3.28 12.36
CA GLN A 24 8.74 -2.94 11.20
C GLN A 24 9.82 -1.90 11.52
N GLN A 25 9.49 -0.91 12.36
CA GLN A 25 10.41 0.16 12.71
C GLN A 25 11.55 -0.29 13.62
N TYR A 26 11.26 -1.16 14.57
CA TYR A 26 12.18 -1.52 15.66
C TYR A 26 12.64 -2.98 15.61
N GLY A 27 12.11 -3.77 14.68
CA GLY A 27 12.25 -5.22 14.67
C GLY A 27 11.40 -5.86 15.76
N ALA A 28 11.78 -7.07 16.15
CA ALA A 28 11.10 -7.81 17.21
C ALA A 28 10.99 -6.98 18.50
N ILE A 29 9.78 -6.90 19.04
CA ILE A 29 9.46 -5.97 20.14
C ILE A 29 8.65 -6.67 21.24
N SER A 30 8.84 -6.28 22.49
CA SER A 30 8.08 -6.83 23.61
C SER A 30 6.74 -6.10 23.84
N ARG A 31 5.77 -6.81 24.48
CA ARG A 31 4.47 -6.22 24.87
C ARG A 31 4.61 -4.95 25.71
N VAL A 32 5.63 -4.88 26.56
CA VAL A 32 5.90 -3.72 27.42
C VAL A 32 6.36 -2.53 26.57
N GLU A 33 7.22 -2.76 25.59
CA GLU A 33 7.67 -1.71 24.68
C GLU A 33 6.54 -1.21 23.77
N ILE A 34 5.69 -2.12 23.26
CA ILE A 34 4.49 -1.74 22.53
C ILE A 34 3.58 -0.87 23.40
N ALA A 35 3.31 -1.28 24.64
CA ALA A 35 2.49 -0.51 25.58
C ALA A 35 3.02 0.90 25.81
N ASN A 36 4.34 1.03 26.02
CA ASN A 36 4.99 2.32 26.22
C ASN A 36 4.93 3.21 24.98
N LYS A 37 5.19 2.64 23.79
CA LYS A 37 5.24 3.41 22.55
C LYS A 37 3.86 3.85 22.05
N LEU A 38 2.83 3.03 22.28
CA LEU A 38 1.45 3.34 21.91
C LEU A 38 0.66 4.05 23.03
N HIS A 39 1.30 4.31 24.19
CA HIS A 39 0.64 4.90 25.37
C HIS A 39 -0.62 4.11 25.80
N MET A 40 -0.56 2.78 25.69
CA MET A 40 -1.64 1.86 26.05
C MET A 40 -1.38 1.17 27.37
N THR A 41 -2.45 0.68 28.00
CA THR A 41 -2.29 -0.17 29.20
C THR A 41 -1.71 -1.54 28.82
N ARG A 42 -0.92 -2.14 29.72
CA ARG A 42 -0.35 -3.49 29.50
C ARG A 42 -1.43 -4.54 29.26
N ALA A 43 -2.59 -4.41 29.91
CA ALA A 43 -3.73 -5.32 29.74
C ALA A 43 -4.29 -5.23 28.32
N SER A 44 -4.53 -4.00 27.82
CA SER A 44 -5.03 -3.78 26.46
C SER A 44 -4.08 -4.33 25.40
N VAL A 45 -2.76 -4.07 25.55
CA VAL A 45 -1.76 -4.61 24.62
C VAL A 45 -1.71 -6.14 24.70
N THR A 46 -1.82 -6.74 25.89
CA THR A 46 -1.82 -8.20 26.03
C THR A 46 -2.98 -8.84 25.26
N LEU A 47 -4.18 -8.27 25.35
CA LEU A 47 -5.35 -8.76 24.60
C LEU A 47 -5.16 -8.57 23.09
N LEU A 48 -4.66 -7.41 22.66
CA LEU A 48 -4.42 -7.09 21.25
C LEU A 48 -3.41 -8.07 20.64
N ILE A 49 -2.27 -8.26 21.29
CA ILE A 49 -1.22 -9.17 20.83
C ILE A 49 -1.70 -10.63 20.82
N HIS A 50 -2.44 -11.04 21.84
CA HIS A 50 -3.01 -12.39 21.87
C HIS A 50 -3.91 -12.65 20.66
N GLU A 51 -4.80 -11.72 20.34
CA GLU A 51 -5.67 -11.83 19.17
C GLU A 51 -4.87 -11.84 17.85
N MET A 52 -3.81 -11.02 17.73
CA MET A 52 -2.95 -11.03 16.55
C MET A 52 -2.18 -12.35 16.41
N MET A 53 -1.77 -12.96 17.52
CA MET A 53 -1.11 -14.27 17.53
C MET A 53 -2.10 -15.39 17.17
N GLU A 54 -3.32 -15.39 17.71
CA GLU A 54 -4.37 -16.36 17.36
C GLU A 54 -4.69 -16.31 15.86
N LYS A 55 -4.70 -15.13 15.26
CA LYS A 55 -4.86 -14.94 13.82
C LYS A 55 -3.59 -15.29 13.01
N GLY A 56 -2.50 -15.61 13.68
CA GLY A 56 -1.21 -15.90 13.06
C GLY A 56 -0.58 -14.71 12.34
N VAL A 57 -0.89 -13.49 12.76
CA VAL A 57 -0.27 -12.26 12.28
C VAL A 57 1.09 -12.05 12.93
N LEU A 58 1.18 -12.36 14.22
CA LEU A 58 2.41 -12.29 15.01
C LEU A 58 2.80 -13.68 15.52
N GLU A 59 4.08 -13.83 15.79
CA GLU A 59 4.64 -14.99 16.47
C GLU A 59 5.58 -14.58 17.60
N ASP A 60 5.79 -15.48 18.54
CA ASP A 60 6.77 -15.37 19.60
C ASP A 60 8.11 -15.90 19.08
N ILE A 61 9.10 -15.04 18.98
CA ILE A 61 10.44 -15.42 18.51
C ILE A 61 11.43 -15.69 19.65
N GLY A 62 10.94 -15.81 20.88
CA GLY A 62 11.75 -16.11 22.06
C GLY A 62 12.05 -14.91 22.94
N THR A 63 13.06 -15.05 23.79
CA THR A 63 13.38 -14.06 24.82
C THR A 63 14.66 -13.31 24.50
N CYS A 64 14.64 -11.98 24.67
CA CYS A 64 15.88 -11.19 24.65
C CYS A 64 16.73 -11.50 25.88
N PRO A 65 18.06 -11.74 25.73
CA PRO A 65 18.97 -11.72 26.89
C PRO A 65 18.95 -10.33 27.51
N THR A 66 18.54 -10.24 28.77
CA THR A 66 18.67 -8.97 29.50
C THR A 66 20.15 -8.73 29.76
N SER A 67 20.66 -7.62 29.31
CA SER A 67 22.06 -7.19 29.48
C SER A 67 22.47 -6.96 30.91
N GLU A 68 21.55 -6.99 31.88
CA GLU A 68 21.81 -6.84 33.31
C GLU A 68 20.91 -7.77 34.13
N GLY A 69 21.48 -8.79 34.63
CA GLY A 69 21.05 -10.00 35.29
C GLY A 69 20.02 -10.00 36.40
N LYS A 70 19.00 -9.16 36.46
CA LYS A 70 17.88 -9.28 37.41
C LYS A 70 16.56 -8.84 36.83
N GLY A 71 15.92 -9.69 36.01
CA GLY A 71 14.57 -9.44 35.53
C GLY A 71 14.01 -10.62 34.75
N ARG A 72 12.65 -10.78 34.73
CA ARG A 72 11.97 -11.76 33.88
C ARG A 72 12.30 -11.45 32.41
N ARG A 73 12.82 -12.43 31.69
CA ARG A 73 13.15 -12.32 30.26
C ARG A 73 11.94 -11.77 29.49
N LYS A 74 12.20 -10.77 28.65
CA LYS A 74 11.12 -10.19 27.80
C LYS A 74 10.88 -11.10 26.61
N LEU A 75 9.63 -11.50 26.44
CA LEU A 75 9.18 -12.21 25.24
C LEU A 75 9.09 -11.21 24.08
N LEU A 76 9.74 -11.53 22.96
CA LEU A 76 9.74 -10.71 21.76
C LEU A 76 8.73 -11.26 20.75
N MET A 77 7.97 -10.36 20.13
CA MET A 77 7.03 -10.65 19.08
C MET A 77 7.53 -10.09 17.76
N ASP A 78 7.35 -10.85 16.71
CA ASP A 78 7.60 -10.40 15.34
C ASP A 78 6.44 -10.81 14.42
N VAL A 79 6.40 -10.23 13.22
CA VAL A 79 5.45 -10.62 12.19
C VAL A 79 5.78 -12.03 11.72
N HIS A 80 4.77 -12.89 11.65
CA HIS A 80 4.97 -14.25 11.14
C HIS A 80 5.45 -14.20 9.68
N PRO A 81 6.68 -14.67 9.35
CA PRO A 81 7.36 -14.32 8.11
C PRO A 81 6.69 -14.88 6.86
N SER A 82 6.01 -16.02 6.97
CA SER A 82 5.49 -16.75 5.80
C SER A 82 4.02 -17.15 5.87
N ARG A 83 3.33 -16.86 6.98
CA ARG A 83 1.94 -17.30 7.14
C ARG A 83 0.98 -16.54 6.23
N TRP A 84 1.17 -15.23 6.11
CA TRP A 84 0.29 -14.37 5.35
C TRP A 84 1.04 -13.66 4.23
N LEU A 85 0.50 -13.79 3.04
CA LEU A 85 1.02 -13.21 1.82
C LEU A 85 0.03 -12.20 1.25
N LEU A 86 0.56 -11.20 0.57
CA LEU A 86 -0.19 -10.16 -0.10
C LEU A 86 0.15 -10.17 -1.59
N ILE A 87 -0.84 -9.93 -2.42
CA ILE A 87 -0.63 -9.71 -3.85
C ILE A 87 -0.91 -8.24 -4.15
N GLY A 88 0.03 -7.60 -4.83
CA GLY A 88 -0.14 -6.24 -5.35
C GLY A 88 -0.15 -6.24 -6.87
N ILE A 89 -1.11 -5.54 -7.46
CA ILE A 89 -1.16 -5.27 -8.90
C ILE A 89 -1.06 -3.76 -9.09
N SER A 90 -0.13 -3.31 -9.92
CA SER A 90 -0.07 -1.92 -10.40
C SER A 90 -0.35 -1.90 -11.89
N ILE A 91 -1.36 -1.13 -12.28
CA ILE A 91 -1.79 -1.00 -13.68
C ILE A 91 -1.31 0.34 -14.21
N GLN A 92 -0.44 0.27 -15.20
CA GLN A 92 0.17 1.41 -15.88
C GLN A 92 -0.22 1.40 -17.36
N GLY A 93 0.02 2.49 -18.08
CA GLY A 93 -0.45 2.61 -19.47
C GLY A 93 0.12 1.57 -20.44
N ASN A 94 1.33 1.06 -20.21
CA ASN A 94 2.05 0.16 -21.10
C ASN A 94 2.51 -1.17 -20.45
N HIS A 95 2.20 -1.40 -19.17
CA HIS A 95 2.53 -2.64 -18.50
C HIS A 95 1.72 -2.89 -17.23
N LEU A 96 1.67 -4.13 -16.83
CA LEU A 96 1.17 -4.60 -15.56
C LEU A 96 2.35 -5.02 -14.67
N VAL A 97 2.34 -4.56 -13.43
CA VAL A 97 3.29 -5.04 -12.43
C VAL A 97 2.52 -5.83 -11.39
N VAL A 98 2.88 -7.09 -11.21
CA VAL A 98 2.28 -7.96 -10.19
C VAL A 98 3.38 -8.41 -9.23
N GLY A 99 3.13 -8.21 -7.95
CA GLY A 99 4.07 -8.56 -6.88
C GLY A 99 3.41 -9.46 -5.84
N LEU A 100 4.19 -10.41 -5.34
CA LEU A 100 3.88 -11.23 -4.18
C LEU A 100 4.79 -10.81 -3.04
N THR A 101 4.22 -10.48 -1.89
CA THR A 101 4.95 -10.02 -0.73
C THR A 101 4.48 -10.72 0.55
N THR A 102 5.36 -10.81 1.53
CA THR A 102 4.96 -11.18 2.90
C THR A 102 4.23 -10.01 3.58
N LEU A 103 3.57 -10.28 4.69
CA LEU A 103 2.96 -9.22 5.52
C LEU A 103 4.01 -8.21 6.05
N GLY A 104 5.27 -8.63 6.22
CA GLY A 104 6.40 -7.77 6.56
C GLY A 104 6.98 -6.98 5.37
N MET A 105 6.27 -6.93 4.23
CA MET A 105 6.64 -6.18 3.01
C MET A 105 7.91 -6.69 2.31
N ASN A 106 8.35 -7.90 2.59
CA ASN A 106 9.43 -8.54 1.82
C ASN A 106 8.88 -9.09 0.52
N THR A 107 9.38 -8.61 -0.61
CA THR A 107 8.97 -9.08 -1.94
C THR A 107 9.56 -10.45 -2.21
N LEU A 108 8.68 -11.43 -2.46
CA LEU A 108 9.04 -12.80 -2.81
C LEU A 108 9.19 -12.97 -4.32
N GLU A 109 8.27 -12.40 -5.07
CA GLU A 109 8.29 -12.39 -6.54
C GLU A 109 7.71 -11.08 -7.07
N LYS A 110 8.23 -10.63 -8.20
CA LYS A 110 7.72 -9.47 -8.94
C LYS A 110 7.81 -9.77 -10.43
N GLN A 111 6.69 -9.65 -11.12
CA GLN A 111 6.62 -9.74 -12.57
C GLN A 111 6.21 -8.38 -13.15
N CYS A 112 6.96 -7.92 -14.14
CA CYS A 112 6.63 -6.74 -14.94
C CYS A 112 6.31 -7.23 -16.35
N ILE A 113 5.06 -7.12 -16.74
CA ILE A 113 4.54 -7.69 -17.99
C ILE A 113 4.29 -6.53 -18.94
N PRO A 114 5.05 -6.44 -20.05
CA PRO A 114 4.74 -5.52 -21.12
C PRO A 114 3.33 -5.82 -21.65
N PHE A 115 2.43 -4.87 -21.49
CA PHE A 115 1.04 -5.01 -21.90
C PHE A 115 0.48 -3.63 -22.22
N PRO A 116 0.01 -3.37 -23.44
CA PRO A 116 -0.46 -2.03 -23.84
C PRO A 116 -1.87 -1.77 -23.28
N VAL A 117 -1.94 -1.50 -21.98
CA VAL A 117 -3.17 -1.39 -21.19
C VAL A 117 -4.18 -0.45 -21.83
N ILE A 118 -3.75 0.75 -22.21
CA ILE A 118 -4.65 1.76 -22.79
C ILE A 118 -5.09 1.47 -24.24
N GLN A 119 -4.47 0.48 -24.90
CA GLN A 119 -4.86 0.03 -26.24
C GLN A 119 -5.69 -1.25 -26.20
N ALA A 120 -5.67 -1.94 -25.07
CA ALA A 120 -6.40 -3.19 -24.87
C ALA A 120 -7.85 -2.94 -24.45
N SER A 121 -8.70 -3.93 -24.66
CA SER A 121 -10.04 -3.92 -24.06
C SER A 121 -9.94 -4.11 -22.54
N TRP A 122 -10.88 -3.56 -21.78
CA TRP A 122 -10.93 -3.74 -20.34
C TRP A 122 -11.01 -5.23 -19.95
N ALA A 123 -11.75 -6.04 -20.71
CA ALA A 123 -11.83 -7.48 -20.51
C ALA A 123 -10.45 -8.17 -20.64
N SER A 124 -9.64 -7.78 -21.62
CA SER A 124 -8.28 -8.30 -21.79
C SER A 124 -7.35 -7.91 -20.63
N VAL A 125 -7.51 -6.71 -20.09
CA VAL A 125 -6.76 -6.26 -18.89
C VAL A 125 -7.13 -7.13 -17.68
N GLN A 126 -8.42 -7.38 -17.47
CA GLN A 126 -8.91 -8.24 -16.38
C GLN A 126 -8.39 -9.67 -16.52
N GLU A 127 -8.45 -10.24 -17.73
CA GLU A 127 -7.95 -11.59 -18.00
C GLU A 127 -6.44 -11.69 -17.72
N GLN A 128 -5.67 -10.70 -18.18
CA GLN A 128 -4.21 -10.68 -17.94
C GLN A 128 -3.88 -10.62 -16.45
N MET A 129 -4.61 -9.84 -15.66
CA MET A 129 -4.45 -9.83 -14.20
C MET A 129 -4.69 -11.21 -13.59
N ILE A 130 -5.76 -11.88 -13.96
CA ILE A 130 -6.14 -13.22 -13.46
C ILE A 130 -5.08 -14.25 -13.82
N ILE A 131 -4.65 -14.27 -15.09
CA ILE A 131 -3.61 -15.20 -15.57
C ILE A 131 -2.33 -15.02 -14.79
N THR A 132 -1.86 -13.77 -14.65
CA THR A 132 -0.59 -13.49 -13.98
C THR A 132 -0.62 -13.87 -12.50
N VAL A 133 -1.68 -13.53 -11.78
CA VAL A 133 -1.83 -13.92 -10.38
C VAL A 133 -1.82 -15.44 -10.22
N ARG A 134 -2.55 -16.16 -11.08
CA ARG A 134 -2.56 -17.63 -11.05
C ARG A 134 -1.19 -18.22 -11.34
N GLN A 135 -0.42 -17.64 -12.25
CA GLN A 135 0.95 -18.07 -12.55
C GLN A 135 1.87 -17.90 -11.34
N ILE A 136 1.84 -16.71 -10.69
CA ILE A 136 2.64 -16.43 -9.50
C ILE A 136 2.30 -17.40 -8.37
N LEU A 137 1.03 -17.63 -8.09
CA LEU A 137 0.60 -18.56 -7.05
C LEU A 137 1.07 -20.00 -7.35
N LYS A 138 0.97 -20.43 -8.61
CA LYS A 138 1.38 -21.77 -9.03
C LYS A 138 2.89 -21.94 -8.99
N SER A 139 3.67 -20.97 -9.50
CA SER A 139 5.14 -21.05 -9.54
C SER A 139 5.77 -21.06 -8.14
N ASN A 140 5.12 -20.46 -7.17
CA ASN A 140 5.59 -20.42 -5.79
C ASN A 140 4.94 -21.48 -4.88
N TYR A 141 4.12 -22.38 -5.42
CA TYR A 141 3.40 -23.41 -4.65
C TYR A 141 2.55 -22.84 -3.50
N ILE A 142 1.93 -21.67 -3.73
CA ILE A 142 1.17 -20.94 -2.71
C ILE A 142 -0.29 -21.35 -2.75
N GLU A 143 -0.81 -21.73 -1.58
CA GLU A 143 -2.23 -21.95 -1.40
C GLU A 143 -3.00 -20.64 -1.24
N LYS A 144 -4.20 -20.56 -1.80
CA LYS A 144 -5.06 -19.37 -1.69
C LYS A 144 -5.37 -19.00 -0.24
N SER A 145 -5.41 -19.98 0.64
CA SER A 145 -5.62 -19.80 2.10
C SER A 145 -4.52 -19.00 2.78
N GLN A 146 -3.34 -18.88 2.16
CA GLN A 146 -2.23 -18.08 2.66
C GLN A 146 -2.32 -16.61 2.20
N ILE A 147 -3.19 -16.30 1.23
CA ILE A 147 -3.33 -14.94 0.71
C ILE A 147 -4.31 -14.13 1.56
N LEU A 148 -3.78 -13.15 2.26
CA LEU A 148 -4.58 -12.23 3.06
C LEU A 148 -5.45 -11.30 2.21
N GLY A 149 -4.95 -10.91 1.05
CA GLY A 149 -5.67 -10.08 0.11
C GLY A 149 -4.86 -9.69 -1.13
N LEU A 150 -5.57 -9.17 -2.12
CA LEU A 150 -5.05 -8.64 -3.36
C LEU A 150 -5.40 -7.15 -3.45
N GLY A 151 -4.39 -6.31 -3.59
CA GLY A 151 -4.55 -4.87 -3.80
C GLY A 151 -4.26 -4.48 -5.24
N ILE A 152 -5.13 -3.66 -5.83
CA ILE A 152 -4.95 -3.14 -7.19
C ILE A 152 -4.77 -1.64 -7.13
N GLY A 153 -3.63 -1.16 -7.62
CA GLY A 153 -3.33 0.25 -7.77
C GLY A 153 -3.43 0.67 -9.25
N PHE A 154 -4.31 1.61 -9.53
CA PHE A 154 -4.46 2.20 -10.84
C PHE A 154 -3.70 3.52 -10.92
N MET A 155 -2.93 3.70 -11.98
CA MET A 155 -2.42 5.02 -12.31
C MET A 155 -3.54 5.94 -12.79
N PRO A 156 -3.47 7.25 -12.54
CA PRO A 156 -4.52 8.20 -12.91
C PRO A 156 -4.90 8.17 -14.40
N SER A 157 -3.93 8.06 -15.30
CA SER A 157 -4.17 7.95 -16.75
C SER A 157 -5.02 6.73 -17.13
N VAL A 158 -4.80 5.61 -16.46
CA VAL A 158 -5.56 4.37 -16.65
C VAL A 158 -7.00 4.53 -16.15
N LEU A 159 -7.18 5.14 -14.96
CA LEU A 159 -8.51 5.43 -14.43
C LEU A 159 -9.29 6.37 -15.37
N GLN A 160 -8.64 7.42 -15.86
CA GLN A 160 -9.27 8.38 -16.77
C GLN A 160 -9.63 7.73 -18.11
N HIS A 161 -8.79 6.83 -18.61
CA HIS A 161 -9.02 6.16 -19.89
C HIS A 161 -10.21 5.20 -19.84
N PHE A 162 -10.25 4.29 -18.85
CA PHE A 162 -11.31 3.27 -18.79
C PHE A 162 -12.56 3.75 -18.04
N PHE A 163 -12.41 4.70 -17.12
CA PHE A 163 -13.46 5.14 -16.20
C PHE A 163 -13.51 6.67 -16.11
N PRO A 164 -13.79 7.37 -17.23
CA PRO A 164 -13.82 8.83 -17.27
C PRO A 164 -14.97 9.42 -16.44
N ASP A 165 -16.07 8.68 -16.29
CA ASP A 165 -17.22 9.08 -15.48
C ASP A 165 -17.02 8.62 -14.02
N ALA A 166 -16.71 9.59 -13.14
CA ALA A 166 -16.48 9.33 -11.74
C ALA A 166 -17.69 8.74 -11.00
N THR A 167 -18.92 8.99 -11.48
CA THR A 167 -20.14 8.44 -10.85
C THR A 167 -20.32 6.97 -11.12
N ARG A 168 -19.85 6.49 -12.26
CA ARG A 168 -19.88 5.06 -12.66
C ARG A 168 -18.62 4.31 -12.22
N GLN A 169 -17.55 5.02 -11.93
CA GLN A 169 -16.27 4.40 -11.58
C GLN A 169 -16.39 3.45 -10.39
N GLU A 170 -17.06 3.87 -9.33
CA GLU A 170 -17.21 3.06 -8.11
C GLU A 170 -17.99 1.77 -8.37
N GLN A 171 -19.06 1.84 -9.18
CA GLN A 171 -19.82 0.65 -9.58
C GLN A 171 -18.96 -0.32 -10.39
N GLN A 172 -18.25 0.17 -11.40
CA GLN A 172 -17.38 -0.64 -12.26
C GLN A 172 -16.23 -1.27 -11.49
N MET A 173 -15.69 -0.57 -10.50
CA MET A 173 -14.65 -1.11 -9.62
C MET A 173 -15.21 -2.18 -8.67
N THR A 174 -16.44 -2.03 -8.21
CA THR A 174 -17.13 -3.05 -7.42
C THR A 174 -17.36 -4.32 -8.24
N GLU A 175 -17.75 -4.17 -9.50
CA GLU A 175 -17.88 -5.29 -10.45
C GLU A 175 -16.53 -5.97 -10.68
N LEU A 176 -15.45 -5.21 -10.89
CA LEU A 176 -14.10 -5.76 -11.00
C LEU A 176 -13.68 -6.54 -9.76
N GLN A 177 -13.93 -5.99 -8.58
CA GLN A 177 -13.61 -6.68 -7.31
C GLN A 177 -14.34 -8.04 -7.25
N GLN A 178 -15.62 -8.08 -7.64
CA GLN A 178 -16.39 -9.32 -7.62
C GLN A 178 -15.85 -10.34 -8.64
N ILE A 179 -15.57 -9.91 -9.87
CA ILE A 179 -14.99 -10.77 -10.92
C ILE A 179 -13.67 -11.40 -10.45
N LEU A 180 -12.77 -10.59 -9.88
CA LEU A 180 -11.48 -11.07 -9.41
C LEU A 180 -11.61 -11.94 -8.16
N LYS A 181 -12.51 -11.59 -7.23
CA LYS A 181 -12.81 -12.39 -6.05
C LYS A 181 -13.33 -13.77 -6.43
N ASP A 182 -14.22 -13.85 -7.40
CA ASP A 182 -14.80 -15.12 -7.87
C ASP A 182 -13.77 -15.96 -8.63
N ALA A 183 -12.89 -15.31 -9.42
CA ALA A 183 -11.85 -16.01 -10.19
C ALA A 183 -10.69 -16.49 -9.33
N LEU A 184 -10.31 -15.74 -8.30
CA LEU A 184 -9.10 -15.97 -7.49
C LEU A 184 -9.42 -16.53 -6.09
N HIS A 185 -10.63 -16.33 -5.59
CA HIS A 185 -11.10 -16.70 -4.25
C HIS A 185 -10.28 -16.06 -3.12
N VAL A 186 -9.87 -14.82 -3.29
CA VAL A 186 -9.16 -14.00 -2.31
C VAL A 186 -9.87 -12.65 -2.13
N PRO A 187 -9.75 -11.99 -0.97
CA PRO A 187 -10.23 -10.61 -0.81
C PRO A 187 -9.53 -9.68 -1.80
N VAL A 188 -10.28 -8.83 -2.48
CA VAL A 188 -9.76 -7.87 -3.46
C VAL A 188 -10.07 -6.45 -3.02
N PHE A 189 -9.07 -5.58 -3.12
CA PHE A 189 -9.16 -4.16 -2.83
C PHE A 189 -8.61 -3.37 -4.01
N TRP A 190 -9.11 -2.18 -4.24
CA TRP A 190 -8.62 -1.33 -5.31
C TRP A 190 -8.46 0.12 -4.84
N GLY A 191 -7.65 0.87 -5.52
CA GLY A 191 -7.46 2.29 -5.25
C GLY A 191 -6.54 2.96 -6.26
N ASN A 192 -6.34 4.26 -6.07
CA ASN A 192 -5.33 4.99 -6.80
C ASN A 192 -3.92 4.53 -6.36
N ALA A 193 -3.04 4.30 -7.32
CA ALA A 193 -1.68 3.84 -7.06
C ALA A 193 -0.85 4.87 -6.28
N LEU A 194 -1.01 6.16 -6.55
CA LEU A 194 -0.15 7.21 -5.99
C LEU A 194 -0.26 7.36 -4.47
N PRO A 195 -1.45 7.43 -3.85
CA PRO A 195 -1.56 7.39 -2.40
C PRO A 195 -0.96 6.13 -1.78
N SER A 196 -1.14 4.97 -2.44
CA SER A 196 -0.58 3.70 -1.95
C SER A 196 0.94 3.69 -2.02
N MET A 197 1.53 4.24 -3.09
CA MET A 197 2.98 4.40 -3.23
C MET A 197 3.54 5.38 -2.18
N ALA A 198 2.86 6.50 -1.93
CA ALA A 198 3.27 7.47 -0.90
C ALA A 198 3.17 6.87 0.52
N LEU A 199 2.13 6.08 0.80
CA LEU A 199 2.00 5.32 2.04
C LEU A 199 3.14 4.33 2.22
N TYR A 200 3.49 3.59 1.17
CA TYR A 200 4.63 2.66 1.20
C TYR A 200 5.96 3.40 1.45
N CYS A 201 6.19 4.54 0.80
CA CYS A 201 7.37 5.36 1.06
C CYS A 201 7.43 5.87 2.51
N LEU A 202 6.29 6.27 3.08
CA LEU A 202 6.20 6.68 4.48
C LEU A 202 6.47 5.51 5.41
N TYR A 203 5.95 4.34 5.08
CA TYR A 203 6.16 3.11 5.84
C TYR A 203 7.65 2.72 5.89
N GLN A 204 8.40 2.93 4.81
CA GLN A 204 9.86 2.72 4.77
C GLN A 204 10.67 3.76 5.55
N LYS A 205 10.06 4.89 5.93
CA LYS A 205 10.71 6.00 6.63
C LYS A 205 10.01 6.32 7.96
N PRO A 206 10.13 5.46 8.96
CA PRO A 206 9.33 5.51 10.19
C PRO A 206 9.52 6.77 11.05
N LYS A 207 10.59 7.55 10.81
CA LYS A 207 10.83 8.83 11.48
C LYS A 207 10.13 10.00 10.82
N GLN A 208 9.54 9.81 9.65
CA GLN A 208 8.83 10.86 8.92
C GLN A 208 7.34 10.75 9.18
N GLU A 209 6.69 11.87 9.42
CA GLU A 209 5.24 11.95 9.58
C GLU A 209 4.52 12.32 8.29
N ILE A 210 5.25 12.90 7.34
CA ILE A 210 4.70 13.39 6.06
C ILE A 210 5.61 13.01 4.90
N ILE A 211 5.00 12.58 3.81
CA ILE A 211 5.67 12.39 2.51
C ILE A 211 4.80 13.02 1.42
N ALA A 212 5.45 13.74 0.53
CA ALA A 212 4.90 14.16 -0.75
C ALA A 212 5.57 13.34 -1.86
N LEU A 213 4.77 12.61 -2.63
CA LEU A 213 5.22 11.84 -3.78
C LEU A 213 4.81 12.57 -5.05
N PHE A 214 5.81 12.90 -5.87
CA PHE A 214 5.61 13.46 -7.21
C PHE A 214 5.77 12.35 -8.24
N CYS A 215 4.84 12.25 -9.18
CA CYS A 215 4.84 11.20 -10.20
C CYS A 215 4.40 11.73 -11.55
N ALA A 216 5.13 11.36 -12.60
CA ALA A 216 4.70 11.55 -13.98
C ALA A 216 3.86 10.32 -14.41
N ASP A 217 2.72 10.56 -15.06
CA ASP A 217 1.85 9.53 -15.59
C ASP A 217 1.29 9.98 -16.95
N GLY A 218 1.83 9.43 -18.02
CA GLY A 218 1.58 9.89 -19.37
C GLY A 218 2.15 11.31 -19.59
N ALA A 219 1.29 12.23 -19.98
CA ALA A 219 1.64 13.65 -20.15
C ALA A 219 1.40 14.49 -18.88
N ASP A 220 0.82 13.89 -17.86
CA ASP A 220 0.41 14.58 -16.62
C ASP A 220 1.39 14.35 -15.47
N TYR A 221 1.39 15.29 -14.55
CA TYR A 221 2.16 15.23 -13.31
C TYR A 221 1.21 15.30 -12.13
N TYR A 222 1.44 14.41 -11.18
CA TYR A 222 0.58 14.26 -10.01
C TYR A 222 1.39 14.37 -8.73
N VAL A 223 0.74 14.88 -7.68
CA VAL A 223 1.29 14.83 -6.33
C VAL A 223 0.33 14.07 -5.41
N SER A 224 0.88 13.22 -4.58
CA SER A 224 0.18 12.57 -3.46
C SER A 224 0.88 12.91 -2.17
N ILE A 225 0.13 13.42 -1.20
CA ILE A 225 0.65 13.77 0.12
C ILE A 225 0.04 12.80 1.13
N VAL A 226 0.89 12.22 1.96
CA VAL A 226 0.48 11.34 3.06
C VAL A 226 1.00 11.93 4.37
N TRP A 227 0.13 12.03 5.36
CA TRP A 227 0.45 12.48 6.70
C TRP A 227 -0.07 11.47 7.73
N ARG A 228 0.82 11.00 8.61
CA ARG A 228 0.49 10.04 9.69
C ARG A 228 -0.37 8.86 9.21
N SER A 229 0.04 8.23 8.13
CA SER A 229 -0.67 7.10 7.50
C SER A 229 -2.03 7.42 6.88
N HIS A 230 -2.41 8.69 6.79
CA HIS A 230 -3.59 9.12 6.08
C HIS A 230 -3.17 9.74 4.75
N ALA A 231 -3.69 9.20 3.66
CA ALA A 231 -3.59 9.88 2.38
C ALA A 231 -4.38 11.18 2.49
N MET A 232 -3.70 12.30 2.43
CA MET A 232 -4.34 13.59 2.25
C MET A 232 -4.71 13.69 0.79
N ALA A 233 -5.80 13.01 0.46
CA ALA A 233 -6.33 13.04 -0.89
C ALA A 233 -6.81 14.46 -1.17
N CYS A 234 -6.24 15.01 -2.16
CA CYS A 234 -6.65 16.26 -2.70
C CYS A 234 -8.04 16.11 -3.30
N LEU A 235 -8.91 17.05 -3.03
CA LEU A 235 -10.22 17.23 -3.67
C LEU A 235 -10.87 15.90 -4.16
N ASN A 236 -11.73 15.32 -3.32
CA ASN A 236 -12.55 14.13 -3.65
C ASN A 236 -11.77 12.81 -3.89
N GLY A 237 -10.68 12.57 -3.18
CA GLY A 237 -9.94 11.30 -3.28
C GLY A 237 -9.08 11.14 -4.53
N LYS A 238 -9.00 12.16 -5.39
CA LYS A 238 -8.15 12.16 -6.59
C LYS A 238 -6.80 12.82 -6.31
N PRO A 239 -5.70 12.31 -6.87
CA PRO A 239 -4.40 12.99 -6.78
C PRO A 239 -4.50 14.36 -7.45
N ILE A 240 -3.73 15.33 -6.97
CA ILE A 240 -3.68 16.65 -7.59
C ILE A 240 -2.90 16.53 -8.88
N SER A 241 -3.53 16.86 -10.02
CA SER A 241 -2.80 17.17 -11.24
C SER A 241 -2.10 18.51 -11.06
N MET A 242 -0.81 18.53 -11.30
CA MET A 242 -0.01 19.74 -11.22
C MET A 242 0.10 20.47 -12.56
N GLN A 243 -0.36 19.87 -13.64
CA GLN A 243 -0.18 20.39 -15.00
C GLN A 243 -0.70 21.82 -15.18
N GLY A 244 -1.87 22.10 -14.64
CA GLY A 244 -2.53 23.41 -14.74
C GLY A 244 -2.19 24.40 -13.61
N LEU A 245 -1.27 24.06 -12.67
CA LEU A 245 -0.91 24.99 -11.61
C LEU A 245 -0.11 26.17 -12.16
N PRO A 246 -0.58 27.43 -12.00
CA PRO A 246 0.14 28.59 -12.50
C PRO A 246 1.41 28.82 -11.68
N LEU A 247 2.51 29.05 -12.36
CA LEU A 247 3.78 29.49 -11.77
C LEU A 247 4.02 30.97 -12.01
N SER A 248 3.52 31.49 -13.13
CA SER A 248 3.50 32.88 -13.51
C SER A 248 2.26 33.13 -14.39
N PRO A 249 1.93 34.37 -14.75
CA PRO A 249 0.81 34.65 -15.65
C PRO A 249 0.84 33.86 -16.97
N ASP A 250 2.03 33.53 -17.46
CA ASP A 250 2.24 32.90 -18.76
C ASP A 250 2.82 31.48 -18.70
N GLN A 251 3.00 30.88 -17.51
CA GLN A 251 3.60 29.56 -17.35
C GLN A 251 2.90 28.71 -16.30
N THR A 252 2.74 27.44 -16.58
CA THR A 252 2.23 26.42 -15.67
C THR A 252 3.36 25.48 -15.20
N VAL A 253 3.10 24.72 -14.14
CA VAL A 253 4.01 23.64 -13.70
C VAL A 253 4.22 22.63 -14.81
N GLY A 254 3.18 22.33 -15.60
CA GLY A 254 3.26 21.45 -16.77
C GLY A 254 4.31 21.88 -17.78
N ASP A 255 4.40 23.16 -18.06
CA ASP A 255 5.39 23.69 -19.03
C ASP A 255 6.84 23.50 -18.56
N LEU A 256 7.07 23.53 -17.24
CA LEU A 256 8.41 23.31 -16.66
C LEU A 256 8.81 21.84 -16.57
N LEU A 257 7.84 20.95 -16.47
CA LEU A 257 8.05 19.52 -16.26
C LEU A 257 7.94 18.70 -17.54
N THR A 258 7.87 19.34 -18.71
CA THR A 258 7.92 18.61 -19.98
C THR A 258 9.25 17.85 -20.10
N PRO A 259 9.26 16.66 -20.74
CA PRO A 259 10.49 15.90 -20.94
C PRO A 259 11.62 16.72 -21.56
N VAL A 260 11.28 17.64 -22.47
CA VAL A 260 12.24 18.56 -23.12
C VAL A 260 12.81 19.56 -22.11
N ALA A 261 11.96 20.18 -21.28
CA ALA A 261 12.41 21.16 -20.28
C ALA A 261 13.26 20.48 -19.19
N LEU A 262 12.92 19.25 -18.78
CA LEU A 262 13.72 18.47 -17.84
C LEU A 262 15.07 18.09 -18.41
N GLN A 263 15.13 17.63 -19.68
CA GLN A 263 16.41 17.32 -20.35
C GLN A 263 17.32 18.53 -20.48
N GLN A 264 16.78 19.69 -20.76
CA GLN A 264 17.56 20.95 -20.86
C GLN A 264 18.14 21.38 -19.51
N ARG A 265 17.46 21.08 -18.38
CA ARG A 265 17.90 21.43 -17.01
C ARG A 265 18.88 20.44 -16.41
N VAL A 266 18.80 19.17 -16.78
CA VAL A 266 19.67 18.11 -16.23
C VAL A 266 21.00 18.01 -16.96
N LYS A 267 21.07 18.38 -18.25
CA LYS A 267 22.30 18.37 -19.04
C LYS A 267 23.53 19.06 -18.43
N PRO A 268 23.43 20.15 -17.62
CA PRO A 268 24.60 20.77 -17.02
C PRO A 268 25.24 20.00 -15.87
N TYR A 269 24.64 18.90 -15.42
CA TYR A 269 25.08 18.15 -14.23
C TYR A 269 25.65 16.75 -14.55
N TYR A 270 25.79 16.42 -15.83
CA TYR A 270 26.44 15.20 -16.34
C TYR A 270 27.59 15.62 -17.35
#